data_9895b8e67d3c4fe9f541276e7791425f
#
_entry.id   9895b8e67d3c4fe9f541276e7791425f
#
_cell.length_a   1.000
_cell.length_b   1.000
_cell.length_c   1.000
_cell.angle_alpha   90.00
_cell.angle_beta   90.00
_cell.angle_gamma   90.00
#
_symmetry.space_group_name_H-M   'P 1'
#
loop_
_entity.id
_entity.type
_entity.pdbx_description
1 polymer ?
#
loop_
_entity_poly.entity_id
_entity_poly.type
_entity_poly.pdbx_seq_one_letter_code
_entity_poly.pdbx_strand_id
1 'polypeptide(L)'
;YKLTKNPKRIIFAYDELQSLDNIETVDVEELFGKDEHGKYLVDFSNGTYGNGIEMDYMLRKSYRNPLEVLMLAHGIGLGIHNPSGYMQVIEDKKIWKSIGYEIIEGNCKAGDHMVIKRPVENSVSVARSFYSGNIEAVRACKLDTLEQEVDTVVNDITKMIKDENVLPHHIVVISLTNNGLKNRVSL
;
A
#
# COMPACT_ATOMS: atom_id res chain seq x y z
N TYR A 1 25.17 -7.94 -7.51
CA TYR A 1 26.10 -7.09 -8.27
C TYR A 1 27.34 -7.84 -8.76
N LYS A 2 27.99 -8.66 -7.91
CA LYS A 2 29.20 -9.45 -8.29
C LYS A 2 28.91 -10.52 -9.35
N LEU A 3 27.67 -11.01 -9.44
CA LEU A 3 27.26 -12.10 -10.36
C LEU A 3 26.87 -11.60 -11.76
N THR A 4 26.75 -10.28 -11.95
CA THR A 4 26.36 -9.72 -13.26
C THR A 4 27.56 -9.54 -14.18
N LYS A 5 27.35 -9.85 -15.47
CA LYS A 5 28.38 -9.65 -16.53
C LYS A 5 28.50 -8.17 -16.87
N ASN A 6 29.66 -7.78 -17.42
CA ASN A 6 29.85 -6.44 -17.98
C ASN A 6 29.33 -6.36 -19.43
N PRO A 7 28.62 -5.26 -19.84
CA PRO A 7 28.16 -4.17 -19.02
C PRO A 7 27.04 -4.62 -18.07
N LYS A 8 27.07 -4.13 -16.83
CA LYS A 8 26.09 -4.52 -15.81
C LYS A 8 24.72 -3.92 -16.11
N ARG A 9 23.70 -4.77 -16.11
CA ARG A 9 22.31 -4.38 -16.26
C ARG A 9 21.55 -4.96 -15.08
N ILE A 10 21.08 -4.11 -14.19
CA ILE A 10 20.42 -4.49 -12.95
C ILE A 10 19.11 -3.69 -12.86
N ILE A 11 18.03 -4.38 -12.53
CA ILE A 11 16.74 -3.78 -12.24
C ILE A 11 16.47 -4.04 -10.76
N PHE A 12 16.16 -2.99 -10.03
CA PHE A 12 15.71 -3.05 -8.64
C PHE A 12 14.20 -2.85 -8.61
N ALA A 13 13.50 -3.68 -7.85
CA ALA A 13 12.08 -3.53 -7.59
C ALA A 13 11.86 -3.59 -6.09
N TYR A 14 11.09 -2.65 -5.53
CA TYR A 14 10.79 -2.58 -4.12
C TYR A 14 9.37 -2.04 -3.90
N ASP A 15 8.83 -2.30 -2.74
CA ASP A 15 7.52 -1.81 -2.30
C ASP A 15 7.64 -1.42 -0.81
N GLU A 16 7.61 -0.13 -0.55
CA GLU A 16 7.80 0.43 0.79
C GLU A 16 6.69 0.02 1.76
N LEU A 17 5.46 -0.15 1.26
CA LEU A 17 4.31 -0.52 2.08
C LEU A 17 4.27 -2.02 2.45
N GLN A 18 5.19 -2.83 1.93
CA GLN A 18 5.31 -4.24 2.31
C GLN A 18 6.33 -4.49 3.43
N SER A 19 7.00 -3.46 3.92
CA SER A 19 7.84 -3.58 5.11
C SER A 19 6.97 -3.75 6.36
N LEU A 20 7.25 -4.78 7.16
CA LEU A 20 6.59 -5.02 8.45
C LEU A 20 7.29 -4.31 9.62
N ASP A 21 8.50 -3.84 9.39
CA ASP A 21 9.31 -3.07 10.34
C ASP A 21 9.18 -1.56 10.06
N ASN A 22 10.09 -0.77 10.58
CA ASN A 22 10.09 0.66 10.36
C ASN A 22 10.11 0.99 8.86
N ILE A 23 9.15 1.81 8.43
CA ILE A 23 9.13 2.38 7.09
C ILE A 23 10.14 3.53 7.10
N GLU A 24 11.42 3.20 7.04
CA GLU A 24 12.45 4.17 6.70
C GLU A 24 12.56 4.21 5.18
N THR A 25 12.13 5.31 4.61
CA THR A 25 12.36 5.60 3.20
C THR A 25 13.86 5.86 3.03
N VAL A 26 14.59 4.84 2.65
CA VAL A 26 16.00 5.01 2.29
C VAL A 26 16.03 5.76 0.97
N ASP A 27 16.69 6.91 0.94
CA ASP A 27 16.98 7.59 -0.32
C ASP A 27 17.77 6.64 -1.21
N VAL A 28 17.17 6.28 -2.35
CA VAL A 28 17.74 5.29 -3.26
C VAL A 28 19.11 5.76 -3.79
N GLU A 29 19.30 7.05 -3.93
CA GLU A 29 20.56 7.65 -4.34
C GLU A 29 21.64 7.47 -3.26
N GLU A 30 21.27 7.59 -1.99
CA GLU A 30 22.16 7.34 -0.86
C GLU A 30 22.53 5.85 -0.74
N LEU A 31 21.62 4.95 -1.07
CA LEU A 31 21.85 3.50 -1.02
C LEU A 31 23.04 3.07 -1.88
N PHE A 32 23.23 3.69 -3.03
CA PHE A 32 24.33 3.40 -3.93
C PHE A 32 25.61 4.18 -3.63
N GLY A 33 25.53 5.22 -2.79
CA GLY A 33 26.65 6.03 -2.37
C GLY A 33 27.10 7.06 -3.41
N LYS A 34 28.25 7.66 -3.12
CA LYS A 34 28.85 8.73 -3.92
C LYS A 34 30.22 8.32 -4.44
N ASP A 35 30.65 8.94 -5.53
CA ASP A 35 32.01 8.83 -6.05
C ASP A 35 33.00 9.68 -5.22
N GLU A 36 34.27 9.65 -5.60
CA GLU A 36 35.35 10.44 -4.98
C GLU A 36 35.18 11.96 -5.07
N HIS A 37 34.26 12.43 -5.93
CA HIS A 37 33.91 13.85 -6.12
C HIS A 37 32.61 14.22 -5.40
N GLY A 38 32.02 13.30 -4.65
CA GLY A 38 30.77 13.52 -3.92
C GLY A 38 29.50 13.47 -4.77
N LYS A 39 29.58 13.05 -6.03
CA LYS A 39 28.45 12.85 -6.92
C LYS A 39 27.83 11.48 -6.69
N TYR A 40 26.52 11.39 -6.62
CA TYR A 40 25.85 10.09 -6.51
C TYR A 40 26.20 9.15 -7.65
N LEU A 41 26.51 7.90 -7.33
CA LEU A 41 26.84 6.87 -8.32
C LEU A 41 25.63 6.49 -9.19
N VAL A 42 24.42 6.72 -8.66
CA VAL A 42 23.16 6.55 -9.37
C VAL A 42 22.32 7.78 -9.11
N ASP A 43 21.83 8.40 -10.16
CA ASP A 43 20.95 9.58 -10.12
C ASP A 43 19.70 9.23 -10.91
N PHE A 44 18.58 9.10 -10.21
CA PHE A 44 17.28 8.83 -10.82
C PHE A 44 16.50 10.11 -11.16
N SER A 45 16.91 11.26 -10.63
CA SER A 45 16.14 12.51 -10.70
C SER A 45 16.05 13.09 -12.12
N ASN A 46 17.02 12.75 -12.98
CA ASN A 46 17.08 13.27 -14.36
C ASN A 46 17.26 12.16 -15.40
N GLY A 47 17.05 10.91 -15.02
CA GLY A 47 17.49 9.79 -15.81
C GLY A 47 16.46 9.27 -16.79
N THR A 48 16.66 9.56 -18.06
CA THR A 48 16.19 8.69 -19.13
C THR A 48 17.39 8.00 -19.77
N TYR A 49 17.29 6.69 -19.96
CA TYR A 49 18.18 6.00 -20.88
C TYR A 49 17.90 6.49 -22.32
N GLY A 50 18.84 6.26 -23.21
CA GLY A 50 18.60 6.49 -24.64
C GLY A 50 17.26 5.89 -25.07
N ASN A 51 16.52 6.60 -25.93
CA ASN A 51 15.16 6.29 -26.38
C ASN A 51 14.03 6.65 -25.38
N GLY A 52 14.28 7.51 -24.39
CA GLY A 52 13.22 8.01 -23.50
C GLY A 52 12.72 7.01 -22.46
N ILE A 53 13.47 5.94 -22.20
CA ILE A 53 13.14 4.98 -21.14
C ILE A 53 13.47 5.62 -19.79
N GLU A 54 12.48 5.76 -18.91
CA GLU A 54 12.66 6.27 -17.56
C GLU A 54 13.53 5.32 -16.74
N MET A 55 14.48 5.87 -15.96
CA MET A 55 15.35 5.10 -15.07
C MET A 55 14.62 4.64 -13.80
N ASP A 56 13.61 5.39 -13.39
CA ASP A 56 12.71 5.08 -12.28
C ASP A 56 11.28 4.99 -12.81
N TYR A 57 10.58 3.91 -12.47
CA TYR A 57 9.23 3.67 -12.95
C TYR A 57 8.33 3.15 -11.85
N MET A 58 7.29 3.90 -11.55
CA MET A 58 6.24 3.49 -10.62
C MET A 58 5.10 2.76 -11.32
N LEU A 59 4.73 1.59 -10.79
CA LEU A 59 3.59 0.81 -11.25
C LEU A 59 2.29 1.44 -10.74
N ARG A 60 1.67 2.32 -11.54
CA ARG A 60 0.45 3.03 -11.13
C ARG A 60 -0.80 2.16 -11.10
N LYS A 61 -0.83 1.07 -11.86
CA LYS A 61 -2.00 0.19 -11.94
C LYS A 61 -1.90 -0.98 -10.97
N SER A 62 -2.96 -1.18 -10.19
CA SER A 62 -3.12 -2.38 -9.37
C SER A 62 -4.03 -3.36 -10.10
N TYR A 63 -3.55 -4.59 -10.26
CA TYR A 63 -4.30 -5.69 -10.89
C TYR A 63 -4.81 -6.71 -9.87
N ARG A 64 -4.26 -6.72 -8.67
CA ARG A 64 -4.57 -7.70 -7.63
C ARG A 64 -5.72 -7.24 -6.74
N ASN A 65 -5.61 -6.03 -6.21
CA ASN A 65 -6.53 -5.55 -5.19
C ASN A 65 -7.69 -4.74 -5.80
N PRO A 66 -8.93 -4.96 -5.34
CA PRO A 66 -10.05 -4.08 -5.63
C PRO A 66 -9.75 -2.64 -5.20
N LEU A 67 -10.40 -1.67 -5.82
CA LEU A 67 -10.19 -0.24 -5.56
C LEU A 67 -10.37 0.08 -4.07
N GLU A 68 -11.43 -0.43 -3.46
CA GLU A 68 -11.82 -0.15 -2.08
C GLU A 68 -10.76 -0.68 -1.09
N VAL A 69 -10.27 -1.90 -1.31
CA VAL A 69 -9.22 -2.52 -0.51
C VAL A 69 -7.92 -1.74 -0.64
N LEU A 70 -7.56 -1.35 -1.87
CA LEU A 70 -6.33 -0.59 -2.13
C LEU A 70 -6.38 0.80 -1.49
N MET A 71 -7.52 1.49 -1.59
CA MET A 71 -7.67 2.82 -0.98
C MET A 71 -7.61 2.76 0.54
N LEU A 72 -8.21 1.73 1.16
CA LEU A 72 -8.09 1.53 2.61
C LEU A 72 -6.63 1.25 3.00
N ALA A 73 -5.94 0.38 2.28
CA ALA A 73 -4.54 0.06 2.54
C ALA A 73 -3.63 1.30 2.45
N HIS A 74 -3.80 2.11 1.42
CA HIS A 74 -3.09 3.39 1.29
C HIS A 74 -3.45 4.37 2.41
N GLY A 75 -4.73 4.47 2.77
CA GLY A 75 -5.18 5.33 3.88
C GLY A 75 -4.53 4.95 5.21
N ILE A 76 -4.45 3.66 5.50
CA ILE A 76 -3.76 3.13 6.68
C ILE A 76 -2.25 3.38 6.59
N GLY A 77 -1.62 3.06 5.47
CA GLY A 77 -0.18 3.21 5.26
C GLY A 77 0.29 4.67 5.33
N LEU A 78 -0.49 5.60 4.83
CA LEU A 78 -0.23 7.03 4.94
C LEU A 78 -0.59 7.62 6.31
N GLY A 79 -1.31 6.86 7.16
CA GLY A 79 -1.74 7.30 8.48
C GLY A 79 -2.82 8.37 8.45
N ILE A 80 -3.70 8.38 7.43
CA ILE A 80 -4.74 9.41 7.26
C ILE A 80 -5.67 9.52 8.49
N HIS A 81 -5.91 8.40 9.18
CA HIS A 81 -6.77 8.35 10.37
C HIS A 81 -5.97 8.14 11.67
N ASN A 82 -4.64 8.31 11.63
CA ASN A 82 -3.81 8.15 12.82
C ASN A 82 -3.93 9.38 13.73
N PRO A 83 -4.37 9.23 15.00
CA PRO A 83 -4.49 10.35 15.94
C PRO A 83 -3.15 11.07 16.22
N SER A 84 -2.02 10.37 16.03
CA SER A 84 -0.68 10.93 16.18
C SER A 84 -0.17 11.70 14.96
N GLY A 85 -1.00 11.80 13.91
CA GLY A 85 -0.67 12.48 12.66
C GLY A 85 -0.32 11.51 11.53
N TYR A 86 0.00 12.07 10.37
CA TYR A 86 0.36 11.29 9.19
C TYR A 86 1.68 10.55 9.39
N MET A 87 1.74 9.31 8.93
CA MET A 87 2.99 8.53 8.90
C MET A 87 3.86 8.96 7.73
N GLN A 88 3.24 9.32 6.60
CA GLN A 88 3.92 9.80 5.42
C GLN A 88 3.13 10.93 4.78
N VAL A 89 3.81 12.01 4.43
CA VAL A 89 3.24 13.16 3.70
C VAL A 89 3.84 13.21 2.31
N ILE A 90 2.99 13.14 1.29
CA ILE A 90 3.40 13.25 -0.11
C ILE A 90 3.09 14.66 -0.58
N GLU A 91 4.10 15.51 -0.66
CA GLU A 91 3.96 16.93 -1.05
C GLU A 91 4.09 17.17 -2.57
N ASP A 92 4.54 16.18 -3.34
CA ASP A 92 4.68 16.29 -4.77
C ASP A 92 3.47 15.72 -5.53
N LYS A 93 2.84 16.57 -6.33
CA LYS A 93 1.74 16.17 -7.22
C LYS A 93 2.12 15.09 -8.23
N LYS A 94 3.40 15.02 -8.62
CA LYS A 94 3.88 14.01 -9.56
C LYS A 94 3.87 12.63 -8.91
N ILE A 95 4.26 12.54 -7.63
CA ILE A 95 4.25 11.29 -6.88
C ILE A 95 2.81 10.76 -6.75
N TRP A 96 1.84 11.60 -6.40
CA TRP A 96 0.43 11.21 -6.38
C TRP A 96 -0.04 10.62 -7.72
N LYS A 97 0.32 11.25 -8.82
CA LYS A 97 -0.01 10.77 -10.18
C LYS A 97 0.72 9.46 -10.52
N SER A 98 1.98 9.32 -10.12
CA SER A 98 2.77 8.12 -10.41
C SER A 98 2.26 6.89 -9.65
N ILE A 99 1.74 7.06 -8.44
CA ILE A 99 1.08 5.97 -7.69
C ILE A 99 -0.38 5.76 -8.09
N GLY A 100 -0.86 6.48 -9.10
CA GLY A 100 -2.16 6.26 -9.74
C GLY A 100 -3.34 7.07 -9.22
N TYR A 101 -3.08 8.19 -8.51
CA TYR A 101 -4.12 9.11 -8.06
C TYR A 101 -4.20 10.36 -8.92
N GLU A 102 -5.37 10.96 -8.96
CA GLU A 102 -5.64 12.30 -9.47
C GLU A 102 -5.87 13.25 -8.31
N ILE A 103 -5.34 14.46 -8.42
CA ILE A 103 -5.59 15.52 -7.45
C ILE A 103 -6.77 16.34 -7.98
N ILE A 104 -7.86 16.30 -7.23
CA ILE A 104 -9.09 17.05 -7.55
C ILE A 104 -8.99 18.44 -6.95
N GLU A 105 -8.52 18.57 -5.71
CA GLU A 105 -8.37 19.84 -4.99
C GLU A 105 -7.08 19.83 -4.16
N GLY A 106 -6.55 21.02 -3.89
CA GLY A 106 -5.42 21.24 -3.01
C GLY A 106 -4.06 21.28 -3.71
N ASN A 107 -3.04 21.64 -2.94
CA ASN A 107 -1.67 21.85 -3.42
C ASN A 107 -0.67 20.82 -2.89
N CYS A 108 -1.11 19.81 -2.18
CA CYS A 108 -0.30 18.77 -1.57
C CYS A 108 0.69 19.29 -0.51
N LYS A 109 0.43 20.45 0.11
CA LYS A 109 1.26 20.96 1.20
C LYS A 109 0.73 20.48 2.53
N ALA A 110 1.62 20.23 3.48
CA ALA A 110 1.25 19.88 4.84
C ALA A 110 0.32 20.96 5.44
N GLY A 111 -0.83 20.52 5.97
CA GLY A 111 -1.87 21.41 6.51
C GLY A 111 -2.94 21.88 5.52
N ASP A 112 -2.74 21.68 4.23
CA ASP A 112 -3.76 22.02 3.23
C ASP A 112 -4.84 20.93 3.15
N HIS A 113 -6.09 21.37 2.95
CA HIS A 113 -7.15 20.45 2.55
C HIS A 113 -6.86 19.93 1.14
N MET A 114 -6.92 18.59 0.99
CA MET A 114 -6.65 17.95 -0.28
C MET A 114 -7.71 16.91 -0.59
N VAL A 115 -8.18 16.90 -1.83
CA VAL A 115 -9.07 15.85 -2.35
C VAL A 115 -8.36 15.10 -3.45
N ILE A 116 -8.18 13.81 -3.25
CA ILE A 116 -7.59 12.90 -4.23
C ILE A 116 -8.62 11.87 -4.68
N LYS A 117 -8.50 11.43 -5.90
CA LYS A 117 -9.33 10.37 -6.50
C LYS A 117 -8.42 9.33 -7.13
N ARG A 118 -8.73 8.05 -6.92
CA ARG A 118 -8.11 6.99 -7.69
C ARG A 118 -9.05 6.57 -8.81
N PRO A 119 -8.68 6.78 -10.09
CA PRO A 119 -9.47 6.31 -11.22
C PRO A 119 -9.63 4.79 -11.21
N VAL A 120 -10.80 4.31 -11.63
CA VAL A 120 -11.12 2.86 -11.63
C VAL A 120 -10.17 2.08 -12.55
N GLU A 121 -9.74 2.68 -13.65
CA GLU A 121 -8.79 2.11 -14.59
C GLU A 121 -7.37 1.90 -14.00
N ASN A 122 -7.09 2.53 -12.87
CA ASN A 122 -5.85 2.31 -12.11
C ASN A 122 -5.98 1.20 -11.04
N SER A 123 -7.17 0.58 -10.94
CA SER A 123 -7.45 -0.55 -10.02
C SER A 123 -8.25 -1.62 -10.75
N VAL A 124 -7.61 -2.26 -11.72
CA VAL A 124 -8.20 -3.29 -12.59
C VAL A 124 -8.07 -4.65 -11.92
N SER A 125 -8.81 -4.87 -10.84
CA SER A 125 -8.80 -6.17 -10.16
C SER A 125 -9.64 -7.20 -10.89
N VAL A 126 -9.07 -8.35 -11.18
CA VAL A 126 -9.79 -9.51 -11.73
C VAL A 126 -10.88 -9.97 -10.76
N ALA A 127 -10.64 -9.87 -9.45
CA ALA A 127 -11.62 -10.22 -8.44
C ALA A 127 -12.95 -9.47 -8.60
N ARG A 128 -12.91 -8.21 -9.02
CA ARG A 128 -14.12 -7.40 -9.24
C ARG A 128 -15.01 -7.91 -10.36
N SER A 129 -14.45 -8.59 -11.37
CA SER A 129 -15.22 -9.17 -12.46
C SER A 129 -16.08 -10.38 -12.06
N PHE A 130 -15.78 -10.99 -10.91
CA PHE A 130 -16.55 -12.09 -10.34
C PHE A 130 -17.69 -11.64 -9.43
N TYR A 131 -17.75 -10.36 -9.08
CA TYR A 131 -18.81 -9.82 -8.24
C TYR A 131 -19.95 -9.28 -9.10
N SER A 132 -21.04 -10.00 -9.13
CA SER A 132 -22.32 -9.52 -9.67
C SER A 132 -23.17 -8.99 -8.52
N GLY A 133 -23.23 -7.66 -8.37
CA GLY A 133 -24.06 -6.99 -7.37
C GLY A 133 -23.32 -6.03 -6.47
N ASN A 134 -24.02 -5.41 -5.52
CA ASN A 134 -23.47 -4.53 -4.49
C ASN A 134 -22.80 -5.37 -3.39
N ILE A 135 -21.60 -5.86 -3.65
CA ILE A 135 -20.77 -6.50 -2.62
C ILE A 135 -19.87 -5.44 -2.02
N GLU A 136 -19.97 -5.26 -0.72
CA GLU A 136 -19.08 -4.43 0.05
C GLU A 136 -17.72 -5.13 0.17
N ALA A 137 -16.73 -4.64 -0.58
CA ALA A 137 -15.40 -5.23 -0.56
C ALA A 137 -14.62 -4.96 0.74
N VAL A 138 -15.03 -3.95 1.49
CA VAL A 138 -14.40 -3.52 2.75
C VAL A 138 -15.49 -3.08 3.72
N ARG A 139 -15.47 -3.62 4.92
CA ARG A 139 -16.27 -3.15 6.05
C ARG A 139 -15.36 -2.74 7.19
N ALA A 140 -15.51 -1.51 7.68
CA ALA A 140 -14.79 -1.02 8.84
C ALA A 140 -15.78 -0.84 10.01
N CYS A 141 -15.47 -1.44 11.16
CA CYS A 141 -16.25 -1.33 12.37
C CYS A 141 -15.37 -0.81 13.51
N LYS A 142 -15.87 0.17 14.26
CA LYS A 142 -15.26 0.57 15.52
C LYS A 142 -16.04 -0.08 16.65
N LEU A 143 -15.35 -0.79 17.51
CA LEU A 143 -15.91 -1.50 18.66
C LEU A 143 -15.25 -0.97 19.92
N ASP A 144 -15.99 -0.96 21.03
CA ASP A 144 -15.56 -0.33 22.28
C ASP A 144 -14.79 -1.29 23.18
N THR A 145 -15.01 -2.60 23.03
CA THR A 145 -14.37 -3.61 23.88
C THR A 145 -13.80 -4.76 23.06
N LEU A 146 -12.79 -5.42 23.63
CA LEU A 146 -12.21 -6.63 23.04
C LEU A 146 -13.24 -7.76 22.89
N GLU A 147 -14.16 -7.90 23.84
CA GLU A 147 -15.22 -8.91 23.79
C GLU A 147 -16.13 -8.68 22.57
N GLN A 148 -16.57 -7.45 22.34
CA GLN A 148 -17.32 -7.10 21.13
C GLN A 148 -16.54 -7.38 19.84
N GLU A 149 -15.23 -7.13 19.85
CA GLU A 149 -14.37 -7.42 18.69
C GLU A 149 -14.35 -8.93 18.41
N VAL A 150 -14.13 -9.75 19.43
CA VAL A 150 -14.10 -11.21 19.32
C VAL A 150 -15.46 -11.74 18.86
N ASP A 151 -16.54 -11.31 19.48
CA ASP A 151 -17.89 -11.73 19.11
C ASP A 151 -18.24 -11.37 17.67
N THR A 152 -17.86 -10.18 17.23
CA THR A 152 -18.08 -9.74 15.84
C THR A 152 -17.33 -10.64 14.86
N VAL A 153 -16.04 -10.90 15.12
CA VAL A 153 -15.22 -11.78 14.26
C VAL A 153 -15.79 -13.20 14.23
N VAL A 154 -16.15 -13.75 15.37
CA VAL A 154 -16.73 -15.09 15.48
C VAL A 154 -18.06 -15.21 14.73
N ASN A 155 -18.92 -14.21 14.87
CA ASN A 155 -20.21 -14.17 14.19
C ASN A 155 -20.03 -14.05 12.66
N ASP A 156 -19.11 -13.20 12.20
CA ASP A 156 -18.83 -13.04 10.78
C ASP A 156 -18.27 -14.33 10.19
N ILE A 157 -17.29 -14.98 10.85
CA ILE A 157 -16.75 -16.25 10.40
C ILE A 157 -17.82 -17.34 10.36
N THR A 158 -18.66 -17.38 11.40
CA THR A 158 -19.74 -18.38 11.48
C THR A 158 -20.73 -18.21 10.32
N LYS A 159 -21.12 -16.96 10.02
CA LYS A 159 -21.98 -16.63 8.88
C LYS A 159 -21.34 -17.02 7.55
N MET A 160 -20.07 -16.66 7.33
CA MET A 160 -19.35 -17.03 6.10
C MET A 160 -19.34 -18.53 5.87
N ILE A 161 -19.10 -19.33 6.92
CA ILE A 161 -19.03 -20.77 6.80
C ILE A 161 -20.41 -21.40 6.65
N LYS A 162 -21.38 -21.03 7.50
CA LYS A 162 -22.69 -21.69 7.56
C LYS A 162 -23.67 -21.23 6.49
N ASP A 163 -23.69 -19.91 6.22
CA ASP A 163 -24.70 -19.31 5.35
C ASP A 163 -24.18 -19.05 3.95
N GLU A 164 -22.89 -18.73 3.83
CA GLU A 164 -22.27 -18.36 2.55
C GLU A 164 -21.39 -19.48 1.96
N ASN A 165 -21.26 -20.62 2.66
CA ASN A 165 -20.47 -21.78 2.25
C ASN A 165 -18.99 -21.47 1.96
N VAL A 166 -18.42 -20.47 2.64
CA VAL A 166 -17.00 -20.17 2.53
C VAL A 166 -16.19 -21.24 3.25
N LEU A 167 -15.20 -21.79 2.55
CA LEU A 167 -14.34 -22.82 3.14
C LEU A 167 -13.40 -22.20 4.19
N PRO A 168 -13.21 -22.84 5.36
CA PRO A 168 -12.39 -22.26 6.45
C PRO A 168 -10.97 -21.85 6.03
N HIS A 169 -10.36 -22.56 5.10
CA HIS A 169 -9.02 -22.25 4.61
C HIS A 169 -8.95 -21.03 3.68
N HIS A 170 -10.10 -20.46 3.30
CA HIS A 170 -10.19 -19.17 2.59
C HIS A 170 -10.34 -17.97 3.53
N ILE A 171 -10.44 -18.21 4.84
CA ILE A 171 -10.62 -17.17 5.86
C ILE A 171 -9.29 -16.96 6.59
N VAL A 172 -8.86 -15.71 6.66
CA VAL A 172 -7.64 -15.31 7.38
C VAL A 172 -8.01 -14.23 8.39
N VAL A 173 -7.61 -14.45 9.64
CA VAL A 173 -7.71 -13.43 10.70
C VAL A 173 -6.32 -12.90 11.00
N ILE A 174 -6.14 -11.59 10.88
CA ILE A 174 -4.86 -10.92 11.10
C ILE A 174 -5.00 -9.98 12.29
N SER A 175 -4.18 -10.20 13.34
CA SER A 175 -4.07 -9.25 14.45
C SER A 175 -2.87 -8.35 14.25
N LEU A 176 -3.08 -7.04 14.35
CA LEU A 176 -2.04 -6.02 14.21
C LEU A 176 -1.33 -5.68 15.54
N THR A 177 -1.67 -6.36 16.64
CA THR A 177 -1.05 -6.13 17.93
C THR A 177 0.01 -7.18 18.23
N ASN A 178 1.16 -6.79 18.78
CA ASN A 178 2.29 -7.67 19.10
C ASN A 178 1.95 -8.84 20.05
N ASN A 179 0.88 -8.72 20.84
CA ASN A 179 0.38 -9.74 21.75
C ASN A 179 -1.00 -10.30 21.35
N GLY A 180 -1.43 -9.99 20.11
CA GLY A 180 -2.84 -9.99 19.78
C GLY A 180 -3.51 -11.36 19.77
N LEU A 181 -2.94 -12.37 19.12
CA LEU A 181 -3.63 -13.63 18.92
C LEU A 181 -3.62 -14.53 20.19
N LYS A 182 -2.51 -14.59 20.92
CA LYS A 182 -2.42 -15.45 22.11
C LYS A 182 -3.39 -15.02 23.22
N ASN A 183 -3.60 -13.71 23.38
CA ASN A 183 -4.50 -13.17 24.41
C ASN A 183 -5.97 -13.12 23.95
N ARG A 184 -6.24 -13.26 22.65
CA ARG A 184 -7.59 -13.18 22.07
C ARG A 184 -8.22 -14.54 21.81
N VAL A 185 -7.40 -15.61 21.70
CA VAL A 185 -7.86 -16.99 21.45
C VAL A 185 -8.00 -17.79 22.75
N SER A 186 -7.55 -17.25 23.89
CA SER A 186 -7.69 -17.89 25.20
C SER A 186 -8.94 -17.43 25.99
N LEU A 187 -9.84 -16.68 25.36
CA LEU A 187 -11.18 -16.38 25.85
C LEU A 187 -12.20 -17.34 25.21
#